data_b59b3e28eaaab53d17dc73c561156537
#
_entry.id   b59b3e28eaaab53d17dc73c561156537
#
_cell.length_a   1.000
_cell.length_b   1.000
_cell.length_c   1.000
_cell.angle_alpha   90.00
_cell.angle_beta   90.00
_cell.angle_gamma   90.00
#
_symmetry.space_group_name_H-M   'P 1'
#
loop_
_entity.id
_entity.type
_entity.pdbx_description
1 polymer ?
#
loop_
_entity_poly.entity_id
_entity_poly.type
_entity_poly.pdbx_seq_one_letter_code
_entity_poly.pdbx_strand_id
1 'polypeptide(L)'
;RVLLTVALCVAASASFAQKKVVNEAQSIAKGSNADFGEARTLIKGALENPETKDDAKTWYVAGFIEDQQFNAERAKQILGQQPNEPVMYEALYGILPYFQKAYELDQLPNEKGKVKPKYTKDIKSILSANHVYLFNGGAYYFDKQEYKKAYDFFNQYVEISELPMFAGTQTAEKDSTFMTVQFYAAAAASLAKDSRLAIAALERAKNTPYRQYDVYQYLCYEYGEARTAQDSVMLEKTFEEGMQVFPDSAFFLNNLINTYI
;
A
#
# COMPACT_ATOMS: atom_id res chain seq x y z
N ARG A 1 -14.58 -41.15 -27.01
CA ARG A 1 -14.29 -39.88 -27.76
C ARG A 1 -15.40 -38.83 -27.55
N VAL A 2 -16.70 -39.21 -27.55
CA VAL A 2 -17.83 -38.29 -27.38
C VAL A 2 -17.83 -37.65 -25.97
N LEU A 3 -17.51 -38.39 -24.92
CA LEU A 3 -17.45 -37.88 -23.53
C LEU A 3 -16.33 -36.83 -23.33
N LEU A 4 -15.20 -36.97 -24.02
CA LEU A 4 -14.09 -35.96 -23.95
C LEU A 4 -14.48 -34.66 -24.65
N THR A 5 -15.22 -34.72 -25.75
CA THR A 5 -15.69 -33.55 -26.50
C THR A 5 -16.74 -32.75 -25.72
N VAL A 6 -17.66 -33.42 -25.02
CA VAL A 6 -18.66 -32.78 -24.18
C VAL A 6 -17.99 -32.07 -22.97
N ALA A 7 -17.01 -32.71 -22.31
CA ALA A 7 -16.28 -32.10 -21.21
C ALA A 7 -15.47 -30.84 -21.65
N LEU A 8 -14.85 -30.86 -22.83
CA LEU A 8 -14.16 -29.68 -23.39
C LEU A 8 -15.13 -28.54 -23.74
N CYS A 9 -16.32 -28.85 -24.26
CA CYS A 9 -17.30 -27.81 -24.58
C CYS A 9 -17.90 -27.16 -23.32
N VAL A 10 -18.10 -27.92 -22.24
CA VAL A 10 -18.57 -27.37 -20.96
C VAL A 10 -17.52 -26.47 -20.29
N ALA A 11 -16.26 -26.90 -20.31
CA ALA A 11 -15.16 -26.08 -19.77
C ALA A 11 -14.96 -24.76 -20.57
N ALA A 12 -15.00 -24.83 -21.90
CA ALA A 12 -14.91 -23.65 -22.75
C ALA A 12 -16.07 -22.66 -22.52
N SER A 13 -17.30 -23.14 -22.36
CA SER A 13 -18.46 -22.28 -22.09
C SER A 13 -18.39 -21.61 -20.70
N ALA A 14 -17.87 -22.30 -19.69
CA ALA A 14 -17.65 -21.76 -18.36
C ALA A 14 -16.59 -20.63 -18.38
N SER A 15 -15.47 -20.83 -19.08
CA SER A 15 -14.41 -19.84 -19.22
C SER A 15 -14.90 -18.57 -19.94
N PHE A 16 -15.70 -18.69 -20.99
CA PHE A 16 -16.32 -17.55 -21.66
C PHE A 16 -17.29 -16.78 -20.76
N ALA A 17 -18.08 -17.49 -19.95
CA ALA A 17 -19.01 -16.88 -19.01
C ALA A 17 -18.26 -16.05 -17.96
N GLN A 18 -17.17 -16.57 -17.39
CA GLN A 18 -16.40 -15.87 -16.35
C GLN A 18 -15.65 -14.65 -16.90
N LYS A 19 -15.06 -14.71 -18.09
CA LYS A 19 -14.47 -13.53 -18.75
C LYS A 19 -15.50 -12.45 -19.06
N LYS A 20 -16.75 -12.84 -19.34
CA LYS A 20 -17.86 -11.89 -19.53
C LYS A 20 -18.18 -11.17 -18.21
N VAL A 21 -18.19 -11.87 -17.08
CA VAL A 21 -18.41 -11.28 -15.75
C VAL A 21 -17.35 -10.22 -15.42
N VAL A 22 -16.07 -10.45 -15.73
CA VAL A 22 -15.00 -9.44 -15.54
C VAL A 22 -15.26 -8.20 -16.38
N ASN A 23 -15.68 -8.36 -17.64
CA ASN A 23 -16.02 -7.23 -18.51
C ASN A 23 -17.25 -6.46 -18.00
N GLU A 24 -18.25 -7.15 -17.51
CA GLU A 24 -19.48 -6.59 -16.94
C GLU A 24 -19.16 -5.77 -15.69
N ALA A 25 -18.37 -6.30 -14.74
CA ALA A 25 -17.91 -5.57 -13.58
C ALA A 25 -17.19 -4.27 -13.95
N GLN A 26 -16.30 -4.32 -14.97
CA GLN A 26 -15.61 -3.14 -15.47
C GLN A 26 -16.58 -2.13 -16.11
N SER A 27 -17.58 -2.60 -16.84
CA SER A 27 -18.59 -1.74 -17.50
C SER A 27 -19.46 -1.01 -16.47
N ILE A 28 -19.91 -1.71 -15.43
CA ILE A 28 -20.69 -1.17 -14.33
C ILE A 28 -19.91 -0.07 -13.61
N ALA A 29 -18.63 -0.30 -13.31
CA ALA A 29 -17.78 0.69 -12.63
C ALA A 29 -17.47 1.92 -13.50
N LYS A 30 -17.52 1.82 -14.83
CA LYS A 30 -17.32 2.93 -15.77
C LYS A 30 -18.57 3.77 -16.01
N GLY A 31 -19.75 3.26 -15.68
CA GLY A 31 -21.01 3.89 -15.98
C GLY A 31 -21.18 5.24 -15.27
N SER A 32 -21.97 6.13 -15.87
CA SER A 32 -22.35 7.41 -15.23
C SER A 32 -23.15 7.22 -13.93
N ASN A 33 -23.81 6.08 -13.78
CA ASN A 33 -24.50 5.65 -12.57
C ASN A 33 -23.85 4.36 -12.06
N ALA A 34 -22.55 4.40 -11.78
CA ALA A 34 -21.79 3.25 -11.35
C ALA A 34 -22.34 2.63 -10.06
N ASP A 35 -22.61 1.33 -10.07
CA ASP A 35 -22.87 0.53 -8.86
C ASP A 35 -21.59 -0.21 -8.47
N PHE A 36 -20.80 0.43 -7.60
CA PHE A 36 -19.54 -0.15 -7.12
C PHE A 36 -19.77 -1.38 -6.23
N GLY A 37 -20.93 -1.51 -5.58
CA GLY A 37 -21.30 -2.69 -4.79
C GLY A 37 -21.50 -3.91 -5.68
N GLU A 38 -22.27 -3.74 -6.76
CA GLU A 38 -22.50 -4.78 -7.75
C GLU A 38 -21.18 -5.16 -8.47
N ALA A 39 -20.40 -4.14 -8.91
CA ALA A 39 -19.12 -4.39 -9.57
C ALA A 39 -18.15 -5.19 -8.70
N ARG A 40 -18.04 -4.87 -7.39
CA ARG A 40 -17.23 -5.65 -6.43
C ARG A 40 -17.75 -7.07 -6.25
N THR A 41 -19.04 -7.25 -6.20
CA THR A 41 -19.64 -8.60 -6.06
C THR A 41 -19.29 -9.48 -7.25
N LEU A 42 -19.39 -8.96 -8.45
CA LEU A 42 -19.05 -9.67 -9.67
C LEU A 42 -17.55 -10.00 -9.75
N ILE A 43 -16.70 -9.02 -9.50
CA ILE A 43 -15.24 -9.23 -9.61
C ILE A 43 -14.71 -10.16 -8.51
N LYS A 44 -15.27 -10.15 -7.31
CA LYS A 44 -14.89 -11.05 -6.23
C LYS A 44 -15.04 -12.51 -6.64
N GLY A 45 -16.16 -12.87 -7.27
CA GLY A 45 -16.36 -14.22 -7.79
C GLY A 45 -15.30 -14.60 -8.84
N ALA A 46 -14.91 -13.66 -9.71
CA ALA A 46 -13.89 -13.89 -10.72
C ALA A 46 -12.47 -14.01 -10.14
N LEU A 47 -12.14 -13.31 -9.06
CA LEU A 47 -10.84 -13.43 -8.36
C LEU A 47 -10.62 -14.80 -7.72
N GLU A 48 -11.68 -15.48 -7.34
CA GLU A 48 -11.64 -16.79 -6.72
C GLU A 48 -11.80 -17.94 -7.74
N ASN A 49 -12.27 -17.64 -8.95
CA ASN A 49 -12.57 -18.65 -9.97
C ASN A 49 -11.29 -19.18 -10.65
N PRO A 50 -11.09 -20.51 -10.73
CA PRO A 50 -9.91 -21.12 -11.36
C PRO A 50 -9.63 -20.67 -12.80
N GLU A 51 -10.67 -20.29 -13.56
CA GLU A 51 -10.55 -19.87 -14.97
C GLU A 51 -10.08 -18.42 -15.15
N THR A 52 -10.18 -17.59 -14.10
CA THR A 52 -9.92 -16.14 -14.19
C THR A 52 -8.98 -15.58 -13.11
N LYS A 53 -8.73 -16.32 -12.03
CA LYS A 53 -7.87 -15.86 -10.93
C LYS A 53 -6.41 -15.62 -11.34
N ASP A 54 -5.95 -16.29 -12.40
CA ASP A 54 -4.60 -16.17 -12.93
C ASP A 54 -4.53 -15.23 -14.17
N ASP A 55 -5.62 -14.53 -14.48
CA ASP A 55 -5.66 -13.53 -15.56
C ASP A 55 -5.39 -12.15 -15.00
N ALA A 56 -4.35 -11.48 -15.49
CA ALA A 56 -3.99 -10.11 -15.11
C ALA A 56 -5.18 -9.12 -15.23
N LYS A 57 -6.09 -9.34 -16.20
CA LYS A 57 -7.27 -8.51 -16.39
C LYS A 57 -8.20 -8.54 -15.18
N THR A 58 -8.39 -9.69 -14.56
CA THR A 58 -9.29 -9.84 -13.41
C THR A 58 -8.83 -8.96 -12.26
N TRP A 59 -7.55 -9.01 -11.92
CA TRP A 59 -6.95 -8.18 -10.86
C TRP A 59 -6.89 -6.70 -11.23
N TYR A 60 -6.59 -6.40 -12.51
CA TYR A 60 -6.64 -5.03 -13.00
C TYR A 60 -8.05 -4.43 -12.85
N VAL A 61 -9.10 -5.18 -13.21
CA VAL A 61 -10.49 -4.70 -13.07
C VAL A 61 -10.86 -4.51 -11.61
N ALA A 62 -10.40 -5.37 -10.71
CA ALA A 62 -10.61 -5.19 -9.27
C ALA A 62 -10.02 -3.85 -8.77
N GLY A 63 -8.74 -3.57 -9.08
CA GLY A 63 -8.13 -2.29 -8.73
C GLY A 63 -8.76 -1.10 -9.44
N PHE A 64 -9.19 -1.28 -10.68
CA PHE A 64 -9.91 -0.25 -11.44
C PHE A 64 -11.25 0.12 -10.79
N ILE A 65 -12.01 -0.83 -10.24
CA ILE A 65 -13.28 -0.55 -9.52
C ILE A 65 -12.99 0.35 -8.31
N GLU A 66 -11.94 0.06 -7.55
CA GLU A 66 -11.54 0.86 -6.40
C GLU A 66 -11.12 2.28 -6.83
N ASP A 67 -10.31 2.41 -7.88
CA ASP A 67 -9.91 3.71 -8.43
C ASP A 67 -11.13 4.54 -8.89
N GLN A 68 -12.10 3.92 -9.56
CA GLN A 68 -13.30 4.62 -10.01
C GLN A 68 -14.16 5.10 -8.83
N GLN A 69 -14.29 4.30 -7.77
CA GLN A 69 -15.01 4.75 -6.57
C GLN A 69 -14.29 5.89 -5.86
N PHE A 70 -12.97 5.79 -5.69
CA PHE A 70 -12.17 6.89 -5.15
C PHE A 70 -12.38 8.18 -5.95
N ASN A 71 -12.29 8.10 -7.27
CA ASN A 71 -12.47 9.25 -8.16
C ASN A 71 -13.90 9.81 -8.12
N ALA A 72 -14.93 8.97 -7.98
CA ALA A 72 -16.32 9.41 -7.85
C ALA A 72 -16.53 10.24 -6.57
N GLU A 73 -16.00 9.80 -5.43
CA GLU A 73 -16.08 10.56 -4.18
C GLU A 73 -15.23 11.84 -4.23
N ARG A 74 -14.04 11.79 -4.83
CA ARG A 74 -13.18 12.95 -5.04
C ARG A 74 -13.82 13.99 -5.96
N ALA A 75 -14.56 13.56 -6.97
CA ALA A 75 -15.31 14.47 -7.84
C ALA A 75 -16.36 15.28 -7.07
N LYS A 76 -17.05 14.69 -6.08
CA LYS A 76 -17.96 15.42 -5.18
C LYS A 76 -17.22 16.54 -4.44
N GLN A 77 -16.05 16.24 -3.88
CA GLN A 77 -15.21 17.23 -3.19
C GLN A 77 -14.82 18.40 -4.10
N ILE A 78 -14.40 18.10 -5.34
CA ILE A 78 -14.04 19.14 -6.35
C ILE A 78 -15.24 20.03 -6.69
N LEU A 79 -16.45 19.47 -6.70
CA LEU A 79 -17.70 20.18 -6.95
C LEU A 79 -18.27 20.90 -5.72
N GLY A 80 -17.55 20.94 -4.60
CA GLY A 80 -17.99 21.53 -3.35
C GLY A 80 -19.11 20.76 -2.64
N GLN A 81 -19.31 19.50 -3.02
CA GLN A 81 -20.23 18.58 -2.37
C GLN A 81 -19.49 17.78 -1.28
N GLN A 82 -20.24 17.25 -0.31
CA GLN A 82 -19.67 16.43 0.75
C GLN A 82 -19.34 15.02 0.24
N PRO A 83 -18.07 14.58 0.19
CA PRO A 83 -17.72 13.21 -0.13
C PRO A 83 -18.04 12.29 1.06
N ASN A 84 -18.20 11.00 0.80
CA ASN A 84 -18.11 9.99 1.84
C ASN A 84 -16.63 9.64 2.06
N GLU A 85 -15.97 10.36 2.97
CA GLU A 85 -14.52 10.22 3.20
C GLU A 85 -14.09 8.80 3.59
N PRO A 86 -14.80 8.08 4.49
CA PRO A 86 -14.46 6.69 4.76
C PRO A 86 -14.47 5.82 3.49
N VAL A 87 -15.53 5.91 2.68
CA VAL A 87 -15.64 5.15 1.42
C VAL A 87 -14.56 5.55 0.42
N MET A 88 -14.27 6.86 0.34
CA MET A 88 -13.22 7.39 -0.53
C MET A 88 -11.84 6.82 -0.18
N TYR A 89 -11.48 6.88 1.10
CA TYR A 89 -10.16 6.42 1.52
C TYR A 89 -10.05 4.88 1.54
N GLU A 90 -11.11 4.16 1.93
CA GLU A 90 -11.11 2.70 1.83
C GLU A 90 -10.90 2.22 0.39
N ALA A 91 -11.57 2.86 -0.58
CA ALA A 91 -11.36 2.58 -1.99
C ALA A 91 -9.91 2.90 -2.43
N LEU A 92 -9.38 4.08 -2.06
CA LEU A 92 -8.00 4.44 -2.35
C LEU A 92 -6.99 3.40 -1.84
N TYR A 93 -7.15 2.96 -0.60
CA TYR A 93 -6.28 1.97 0.02
C TYR A 93 -6.36 0.61 -0.69
N GLY A 94 -7.55 0.24 -1.17
CA GLY A 94 -7.81 -1.02 -1.85
C GLY A 94 -7.17 -1.15 -3.25
N ILE A 95 -6.69 -0.06 -3.86
CA ILE A 95 -6.15 -0.06 -5.23
C ILE A 95 -4.86 -0.88 -5.33
N LEU A 96 -3.90 -0.64 -4.42
CA LEU A 96 -2.56 -1.20 -4.53
C LEU A 96 -2.50 -2.72 -4.53
N PRO A 97 -3.15 -3.46 -3.59
CA PRO A 97 -3.06 -4.92 -3.56
C PRO A 97 -3.52 -5.58 -4.86
N TYR A 98 -4.59 -5.07 -5.46
CA TYR A 98 -5.08 -5.57 -6.73
C TYR A 98 -4.12 -5.26 -7.88
N PHE A 99 -3.59 -4.06 -7.94
CA PHE A 99 -2.68 -3.66 -9.00
C PHE A 99 -1.30 -4.32 -8.89
N GLN A 100 -0.81 -4.60 -7.70
CA GLN A 100 0.41 -5.40 -7.53
C GLN A 100 0.23 -6.79 -8.14
N LYS A 101 -0.88 -7.45 -7.84
CA LYS A 101 -1.17 -8.78 -8.40
C LYS A 101 -1.39 -8.73 -9.91
N ALA A 102 -2.13 -7.73 -10.40
CA ALA A 102 -2.29 -7.51 -11.84
C ALA A 102 -0.94 -7.30 -12.54
N TYR A 103 -0.05 -6.49 -11.96
CA TYR A 103 1.28 -6.25 -12.49
C TYR A 103 2.12 -7.53 -12.55
N GLU A 104 2.16 -8.30 -11.46
CA GLU A 104 2.88 -9.59 -11.44
C GLU A 104 2.44 -10.49 -12.60
N LEU A 105 1.13 -10.66 -12.77
CA LEU A 105 0.58 -11.51 -13.83
C LEU A 105 0.82 -10.92 -15.24
N ASP A 106 0.78 -9.60 -15.38
CA ASP A 106 1.01 -8.90 -16.65
C ASP A 106 2.47 -8.99 -17.14
N GLN A 107 3.41 -9.29 -16.23
CA GLN A 107 4.83 -9.52 -16.56
C GLN A 107 5.15 -10.98 -16.93
N LEU A 108 4.19 -11.90 -16.84
CA LEU A 108 4.44 -13.28 -17.19
C LEU A 108 4.58 -13.45 -18.72
N PRO A 109 5.50 -14.31 -19.17
CA PRO A 109 5.65 -14.58 -20.59
C PRO A 109 4.42 -15.34 -21.13
N ASN A 110 4.02 -14.99 -22.35
CA ASN A 110 3.00 -15.72 -23.08
C ASN A 110 3.49 -17.10 -23.55
N GLU A 111 2.64 -17.91 -24.19
CA GLU A 111 2.98 -19.24 -24.74
C GLU A 111 4.20 -19.23 -25.68
N LYS A 112 4.56 -18.09 -26.25
CA LYS A 112 5.73 -17.90 -27.12
C LYS A 112 6.98 -17.41 -26.37
N GLY A 113 6.94 -17.41 -25.02
CA GLY A 113 8.03 -16.96 -24.17
C GLY A 113 8.25 -15.42 -24.19
N LYS A 114 7.31 -14.63 -24.71
CA LYS A 114 7.44 -13.16 -24.81
C LYS A 114 6.57 -12.47 -23.76
N VAL A 115 7.18 -11.55 -23.02
CA VAL A 115 6.47 -10.64 -22.12
C VAL A 115 5.85 -9.51 -22.96
N LYS A 116 4.53 -9.32 -22.85
CA LYS A 116 3.76 -8.28 -23.54
C LYS A 116 2.75 -7.67 -22.58
N PRO A 117 3.18 -6.77 -21.71
CA PRO A 117 2.31 -6.14 -20.71
C PRO A 117 1.18 -5.36 -21.38
N LYS A 118 -0.03 -5.52 -20.87
CA LYS A 118 -1.23 -4.81 -21.36
C LYS A 118 -1.72 -3.75 -20.37
N TYR A 119 -1.53 -3.99 -19.07
CA TYR A 119 -2.09 -3.17 -17.99
C TYR A 119 -1.03 -2.35 -17.26
N THR A 120 0.24 -2.73 -17.34
CA THR A 120 1.35 -2.09 -16.63
C THR A 120 1.37 -0.57 -16.78
N LYS A 121 1.15 -0.04 -17.99
CA LYS A 121 1.17 1.41 -18.23
C LYS A 121 0.05 2.12 -17.46
N ASP A 122 -1.15 1.57 -17.50
CA ASP A 122 -2.32 2.15 -16.81
C ASP A 122 -2.17 2.03 -15.30
N ILE A 123 -1.73 0.87 -14.80
CA ILE A 123 -1.42 0.65 -13.38
C ILE A 123 -0.44 1.72 -12.87
N LYS A 124 0.68 1.92 -13.56
CA LYS A 124 1.67 2.96 -13.21
C LYS A 124 1.05 4.36 -13.19
N SER A 125 0.24 4.68 -14.19
CA SER A 125 -0.41 5.99 -14.29
C SER A 125 -1.38 6.22 -13.14
N ILE A 126 -2.22 5.25 -12.81
CA ILE A 126 -3.21 5.34 -11.74
C ILE A 126 -2.53 5.43 -10.37
N LEU A 127 -1.57 4.55 -10.09
CA LEU A 127 -0.84 4.58 -8.81
C LEU A 127 -0.08 5.91 -8.63
N SER A 128 0.59 6.44 -9.66
CA SER A 128 1.26 7.74 -9.59
C SER A 128 0.29 8.89 -9.35
N ALA A 129 -0.87 8.89 -10.03
CA ALA A 129 -1.87 9.94 -9.87
C ALA A 129 -2.51 9.93 -8.47
N ASN A 130 -2.65 8.75 -7.88
CA ASN A 130 -3.29 8.57 -6.58
C ASN A 130 -2.30 8.65 -5.41
N HIS A 131 -1.00 8.62 -5.65
CA HIS A 131 0.05 8.53 -4.65
C HIS A 131 -0.06 9.60 -3.56
N VAL A 132 -0.21 10.86 -3.94
CA VAL A 132 -0.32 11.99 -3.00
C VAL A 132 -1.55 11.88 -2.08
N TYR A 133 -2.63 11.26 -2.53
CA TYR A 133 -3.84 11.12 -1.73
C TYR A 133 -3.71 10.10 -0.60
N LEU A 134 -2.74 9.20 -0.65
CA LEU A 134 -2.40 8.32 0.46
C LEU A 134 -1.87 9.11 1.66
N PHE A 135 -1.09 10.17 1.43
CA PHE A 135 -0.71 11.09 2.49
C PHE A 135 -1.94 11.76 3.13
N ASN A 136 -2.88 12.23 2.31
CA ASN A 136 -4.13 12.84 2.80
C ASN A 136 -4.98 11.83 3.60
N GLY A 137 -5.07 10.58 3.15
CA GLY A 137 -5.76 9.50 3.88
C GLY A 137 -5.09 9.20 5.21
N GLY A 138 -3.76 9.14 5.25
CA GLY A 138 -3.00 9.00 6.48
C GLY A 138 -3.27 10.13 7.47
N ALA A 139 -3.23 11.38 7.01
CA ALA A 139 -3.54 12.55 7.83
C ALA A 139 -4.99 12.53 8.36
N TYR A 140 -5.95 12.18 7.51
CA TYR A 140 -7.36 12.05 7.89
C TYR A 140 -7.58 11.07 9.06
N TYR A 141 -6.99 9.88 8.97
CA TYR A 141 -7.09 8.89 10.06
C TYR A 141 -6.24 9.25 11.27
N PHE A 142 -5.12 9.94 11.07
CA PHE A 142 -4.29 10.44 12.18
C PHE A 142 -5.03 11.46 13.04
N ASP A 143 -5.72 12.41 12.41
CA ASP A 143 -6.55 13.42 13.09
C ASP A 143 -7.72 12.79 13.85
N LYS A 144 -8.24 11.67 13.36
CA LYS A 144 -9.27 10.86 14.05
C LYS A 144 -8.72 9.95 15.14
N GLN A 145 -7.39 9.94 15.35
CA GLN A 145 -6.72 9.04 16.29
C GLN A 145 -6.87 7.55 15.93
N GLU A 146 -7.21 7.24 14.68
CA GLU A 146 -7.22 5.89 14.12
C GLU A 146 -5.81 5.53 13.62
N TYR A 147 -4.85 5.52 14.54
CA TYR A 147 -3.41 5.51 14.24
C TYR A 147 -2.96 4.28 13.45
N LYS A 148 -3.57 3.11 13.64
CA LYS A 148 -3.24 1.93 12.84
C LYS A 148 -3.59 2.15 11.36
N LYS A 149 -4.77 2.70 11.08
CA LYS A 149 -5.14 3.06 9.70
C LYS A 149 -4.24 4.15 9.14
N ALA A 150 -3.94 5.19 9.94
CA ALA A 150 -3.00 6.23 9.53
C ALA A 150 -1.64 5.64 9.11
N TYR A 151 -1.09 4.73 9.92
CA TYR A 151 0.12 3.98 9.57
C TYR A 151 -0.04 3.24 8.23
N ASP A 152 -1.13 2.51 8.05
CA ASP A 152 -1.36 1.70 6.84
C ASP A 152 -1.33 2.58 5.58
N PHE A 153 -1.94 3.77 5.61
CA PHE A 153 -1.91 4.73 4.51
C PHE A 153 -0.52 5.33 4.26
N PHE A 154 0.15 5.81 5.31
CA PHE A 154 1.49 6.35 5.18
C PHE A 154 2.49 5.30 4.70
N ASN A 155 2.39 4.08 5.22
CA ASN A 155 3.24 2.98 4.80
C ASN A 155 2.99 2.59 3.33
N GLN A 156 1.73 2.57 2.88
CA GLN A 156 1.39 2.30 1.48
C GLN A 156 1.96 3.38 0.54
N TYR A 157 1.99 4.65 0.95
CA TYR A 157 2.69 5.71 0.23
C TYR A 157 4.18 5.37 0.04
N VAL A 158 4.85 4.99 1.13
CA VAL A 158 6.28 4.62 1.09
C VAL A 158 6.50 3.38 0.23
N GLU A 159 5.65 2.36 0.36
CA GLU A 159 5.70 1.13 -0.44
C GLU A 159 5.61 1.40 -1.94
N ILE A 160 4.66 2.23 -2.37
CA ILE A 160 4.51 2.59 -3.79
C ILE A 160 5.78 3.25 -4.32
N SER A 161 6.39 4.16 -3.55
CA SER A 161 7.64 4.82 -3.95
C SER A 161 8.81 3.84 -4.14
N GLU A 162 8.78 2.70 -3.44
CA GLU A 162 9.82 1.68 -3.48
C GLU A 162 9.54 0.54 -4.46
N LEU A 163 8.38 0.54 -5.12
CA LEU A 163 8.07 -0.49 -6.12
C LEU A 163 9.04 -0.43 -7.32
N PRO A 164 9.61 -1.57 -7.74
CA PRO A 164 10.56 -1.61 -8.86
C PRO A 164 10.03 -0.98 -10.15
N MET A 165 8.70 -1.04 -10.36
CA MET A 165 8.07 -0.43 -11.53
C MET A 165 8.24 1.09 -11.59
N PHE A 166 8.48 1.77 -10.46
CA PHE A 166 8.66 3.21 -10.38
C PHE A 166 10.13 3.66 -10.36
N ALA A 167 11.08 2.73 -10.40
CA ALA A 167 12.52 3.08 -10.41
C ALA A 167 12.83 4.14 -11.48
N GLY A 168 13.48 5.24 -11.07
CA GLY A 168 13.84 6.35 -11.96
C GLY A 168 12.68 7.28 -12.34
N THR A 169 11.52 7.19 -11.69
CA THR A 169 10.38 8.11 -11.88
C THR A 169 10.23 9.05 -10.69
N GLN A 170 9.47 10.14 -10.86
CA GLN A 170 9.15 11.08 -9.78
C GLN A 170 8.47 10.39 -8.58
N THR A 171 7.65 9.37 -8.82
CA THR A 171 6.98 8.61 -7.74
C THR A 171 7.97 7.91 -6.80
N ALA A 172 9.16 7.57 -7.29
CA ALA A 172 10.23 6.93 -6.50
C ALA A 172 11.21 7.93 -5.87
N GLU A 173 11.01 9.24 -6.05
CA GLU A 173 11.89 10.25 -5.46
C GLU A 173 11.73 10.29 -3.94
N LYS A 174 12.87 10.25 -3.24
CA LYS A 174 12.92 10.37 -1.78
C LYS A 174 13.07 11.85 -1.37
N ASP A 175 12.13 12.66 -1.81
CA ASP A 175 12.06 14.09 -1.53
C ASP A 175 11.62 14.40 -0.08
N SER A 176 11.43 15.66 0.23
CA SER A 176 10.97 16.12 1.55
C SER A 176 9.60 15.54 1.93
N THR A 177 8.70 15.34 0.96
CA THR A 177 7.38 14.75 1.18
C THR A 177 7.51 13.27 1.57
N PHE A 178 8.32 12.51 0.81
CA PHE A 178 8.61 11.11 1.14
C PHE A 178 9.17 10.97 2.57
N MET A 179 10.18 11.78 2.92
CA MET A 179 10.78 11.75 4.26
C MET A 179 9.78 12.11 5.36
N THR A 180 8.91 13.08 5.11
CA THR A 180 7.84 13.48 6.03
C THR A 180 6.85 12.34 6.23
N VAL A 181 6.38 11.70 5.16
CA VAL A 181 5.43 10.59 5.23
C VAL A 181 6.05 9.39 5.95
N GLN A 182 7.32 9.09 5.68
CA GLN A 182 8.04 8.01 6.35
C GLN A 182 8.12 8.23 7.87
N PHE A 183 8.39 9.47 8.30
CA PHE A 183 8.36 9.84 9.71
C PHE A 183 6.96 9.67 10.33
N TYR A 184 5.90 10.16 9.65
CA TYR A 184 4.54 10.04 10.16
C TYR A 184 4.02 8.60 10.17
N ALA A 185 4.48 7.74 9.27
CA ALA A 185 4.23 6.30 9.35
C ALA A 185 4.77 5.72 10.66
N ALA A 186 6.02 6.06 11.00
CA ALA A 186 6.63 5.62 12.24
C ALA A 186 5.92 6.17 13.49
N ALA A 187 5.59 7.46 13.49
CA ALA A 187 4.86 8.10 14.59
C ALA A 187 3.46 7.48 14.78
N ALA A 188 2.74 7.20 13.68
CA ALA A 188 1.44 6.56 13.74
C ALA A 188 1.52 5.12 14.30
N ALA A 189 2.55 4.36 13.94
CA ALA A 189 2.78 3.02 14.47
C ALA A 189 3.06 3.05 15.98
N SER A 190 3.88 3.99 16.46
CA SER A 190 4.13 4.19 17.90
C SER A 190 2.85 4.56 18.65
N LEU A 191 2.05 5.48 18.11
CA LEU A 191 0.78 5.88 18.71
C LEU A 191 -0.28 4.77 18.68
N ALA A 192 -0.21 3.87 17.70
CA ALA A 192 -1.04 2.66 17.64
C ALA A 192 -0.62 1.61 18.70
N LYS A 193 0.47 1.85 19.44
CA LYS A 193 1.03 0.94 20.45
C LYS A 193 1.43 -0.43 19.89
N ASP A 194 1.91 -0.43 18.67
CA ASP A 194 2.48 -1.61 18.02
C ASP A 194 3.98 -1.40 17.84
N SER A 195 4.76 -1.73 18.90
CA SER A 195 6.20 -1.50 18.92
C SER A 195 6.94 -2.22 17.79
N ARG A 196 6.43 -3.35 17.28
CA ARG A 196 7.08 -4.04 16.15
C ARG A 196 6.93 -3.27 14.84
N LEU A 197 5.74 -2.75 14.58
CA LEU A 197 5.53 -1.88 13.42
C LEU A 197 6.29 -0.56 13.57
N ALA A 198 6.29 0.03 14.77
CA ALA A 198 7.01 1.25 15.06
C ALA A 198 8.52 1.09 14.83
N ILE A 199 9.15 0.05 15.39
CA ILE A 199 10.57 -0.25 15.18
C ILE A 199 10.88 -0.42 13.69
N ALA A 200 10.08 -1.20 12.96
CA ALA A 200 10.32 -1.43 11.54
C ALA A 200 10.23 -0.11 10.72
N ALA A 201 9.26 0.74 11.02
CA ALA A 201 9.10 2.04 10.35
C ALA A 201 10.21 3.03 10.73
N LEU A 202 10.60 3.09 12.02
CA LEU A 202 11.67 3.96 12.50
C LEU A 202 13.05 3.55 11.95
N GLU A 203 13.34 2.24 11.87
CA GLU A 203 14.58 1.74 11.25
C GLU A 203 14.69 2.15 9.77
N ARG A 204 13.56 2.16 9.04
CA ARG A 204 13.53 2.68 7.65
C ARG A 204 13.77 4.18 7.59
N ALA A 205 13.30 4.94 8.60
CA ALA A 205 13.41 6.40 8.66
C ALA A 205 14.74 6.90 9.22
N LYS A 206 15.49 6.11 9.99
CA LYS A 206 16.63 6.60 10.77
C LYS A 206 17.78 7.20 9.96
N ASN A 207 17.89 6.85 8.69
CA ASN A 207 18.92 7.37 7.78
C ASN A 207 18.45 8.58 6.95
N THR A 208 17.25 9.10 7.21
CA THR A 208 16.74 10.30 6.56
C THR A 208 17.00 11.53 7.42
N PRO A 209 17.29 12.70 6.83
CA PRO A 209 17.58 13.91 7.60
C PRO A 209 16.34 14.51 8.28
N TYR A 210 15.12 14.13 7.87
CA TYR A 210 13.90 14.69 8.43
C TYR A 210 13.66 14.18 9.85
N ARG A 211 13.71 15.07 10.84
CA ARG A 211 13.51 14.78 12.26
C ARG A 211 14.35 13.59 12.76
N GLN A 212 15.54 13.42 12.22
CA GLN A 212 16.40 12.27 12.51
C GLN A 212 16.66 12.06 14.00
N TYR A 213 16.85 13.15 14.74
CA TYR A 213 17.04 13.09 16.19
C TYR A 213 15.84 12.46 16.90
N ASP A 214 14.62 12.87 16.53
CA ASP A 214 13.40 12.30 17.10
C ASP A 214 13.24 10.83 16.75
N VAL A 215 13.61 10.43 15.52
CA VAL A 215 13.58 9.04 15.09
C VAL A 215 14.47 8.17 15.99
N TYR A 216 15.69 8.62 16.30
CA TYR A 216 16.57 7.88 17.20
C TYR A 216 16.02 7.82 18.63
N GLN A 217 15.41 8.89 19.13
CA GLN A 217 14.78 8.88 20.45
C GLN A 217 13.59 7.91 20.51
N TYR A 218 12.74 7.90 19.48
CA TYR A 218 11.63 6.96 19.39
C TYR A 218 12.10 5.52 19.25
N LEU A 219 13.16 5.25 18.50
CA LEU A 219 13.76 3.91 18.45
C LEU A 219 14.22 3.42 19.83
N CYS A 220 14.91 4.28 20.59
CA CYS A 220 15.32 3.94 21.96
C CYS A 220 14.10 3.62 22.83
N TYR A 221 13.03 4.41 22.73
CA TYR A 221 11.80 4.15 23.47
C TYR A 221 11.16 2.82 23.08
N GLU A 222 10.96 2.56 21.79
CA GLU A 222 10.29 1.37 21.29
C GLU A 222 11.08 0.08 21.58
N TYR A 223 12.41 0.09 21.45
CA TYR A 223 13.25 -1.03 21.86
C TYR A 223 13.20 -1.28 23.38
N GLY A 224 13.11 -0.22 24.17
CA GLY A 224 12.94 -0.32 25.63
C GLY A 224 11.59 -0.92 26.02
N GLU A 225 10.51 -0.60 25.31
CA GLU A 225 9.17 -1.15 25.56
C GLU A 225 9.00 -2.59 25.05
N ALA A 226 9.68 -2.99 23.98
CA ALA A 226 9.56 -4.33 23.40
C ALA A 226 10.15 -5.46 24.25
N ARG A 227 11.15 -5.17 25.10
CA ARG A 227 11.65 -5.98 26.23
C ARG A 227 12.11 -7.41 25.91
N THR A 228 12.54 -7.71 24.70
CA THR A 228 13.24 -8.97 24.42
C THR A 228 14.76 -8.79 24.60
N ALA A 229 15.50 -9.89 24.75
CA ALA A 229 16.96 -9.84 24.79
C ALA A 229 17.56 -9.21 23.53
N GLN A 230 16.97 -9.47 22.37
CA GLN A 230 17.38 -8.86 21.11
C GLN A 230 17.11 -7.35 21.11
N ASP A 231 15.96 -6.92 21.64
CA ASP A 231 15.63 -5.49 21.72
C ASP A 231 16.58 -4.73 22.64
N SER A 232 17.02 -5.34 23.75
CA SER A 232 18.03 -4.74 24.62
C SER A 232 19.37 -4.52 23.90
N VAL A 233 19.82 -5.48 23.10
CA VAL A 233 21.02 -5.33 22.26
C VAL A 233 20.84 -4.21 21.23
N MET A 234 19.66 -4.13 20.60
CA MET A 234 19.37 -3.08 19.62
C MET A 234 19.22 -1.70 20.26
N LEU A 235 18.71 -1.62 21.50
CA LEU A 235 18.66 -0.40 22.28
C LEU A 235 20.07 0.16 22.55
N GLU A 236 20.98 -0.66 23.07
CA GLU A 236 22.37 -0.26 23.30
C GLU A 236 23.03 0.23 22.01
N LYS A 237 22.88 -0.54 20.92
CA LYS A 237 23.40 -0.17 19.61
C LYS A 237 22.81 1.16 19.13
N THR A 238 21.51 1.42 19.36
CA THR A 238 20.87 2.66 18.97
C THR A 238 21.41 3.86 19.77
N PHE A 239 21.72 3.67 21.05
CA PHE A 239 22.42 4.72 21.85
C PHE A 239 23.81 5.00 21.28
N GLU A 240 24.61 3.97 20.97
CA GLU A 240 25.95 4.12 20.39
C GLU A 240 25.91 4.84 19.04
N GLU A 241 25.00 4.43 18.14
CA GLU A 241 24.78 5.11 16.85
C GLU A 241 24.35 6.58 17.04
N GLY A 242 23.41 6.82 17.99
CA GLY A 242 22.93 8.15 18.32
C GLY A 242 24.03 9.09 18.83
N MET A 243 24.99 8.58 19.64
CA MET A 243 26.17 9.33 20.08
C MET A 243 27.08 9.74 18.90
N GLN A 244 27.19 8.87 17.87
CA GLN A 244 28.00 9.17 16.68
C GLN A 244 27.32 10.22 15.80
N VAL A 245 26.01 10.10 15.59
CA VAL A 245 25.22 10.98 14.71
C VAL A 245 24.97 12.34 15.36
N PHE A 246 24.82 12.39 16.70
CA PHE A 246 24.50 13.57 17.49
C PHE A 246 25.51 13.76 18.64
N PRO A 247 26.78 14.05 18.36
CA PRO A 247 27.85 14.09 19.36
C PRO A 247 27.62 15.13 20.46
N ASP A 248 26.86 16.17 20.19
CA ASP A 248 26.54 17.23 21.17
C ASP A 248 25.34 16.87 22.08
N SER A 249 24.70 15.71 21.87
CA SER A 249 23.54 15.29 22.64
C SER A 249 23.93 14.43 23.83
N ALA A 250 23.70 14.93 25.05
CA ALA A 250 23.87 14.15 26.26
C ALA A 250 22.81 13.02 26.45
N PHE A 251 21.74 13.04 25.68
CA PHE A 251 20.64 12.06 25.80
C PHE A 251 21.13 10.64 25.62
N PHE A 252 21.83 10.34 24.53
CA PHE A 252 22.26 9.00 24.20
C PHE A 252 23.30 8.47 25.19
N LEU A 253 24.31 9.30 25.53
CA LEU A 253 25.34 8.93 26.49
C LEU A 253 24.76 8.64 27.89
N ASN A 254 23.91 9.54 28.40
CA ASN A 254 23.34 9.37 29.74
C ASN A 254 22.45 8.12 29.83
N ASN A 255 21.65 7.83 28.79
CA ASN A 255 20.82 6.65 28.79
C ASN A 255 21.64 5.36 28.62
N LEU A 256 22.70 5.36 27.81
CA LEU A 256 23.61 4.22 27.71
C LEU A 256 24.26 3.91 29.05
N ILE A 257 24.77 4.92 29.78
CA ILE A 257 25.33 4.73 31.13
C ILE A 257 24.28 4.12 32.07
N ASN A 258 23.03 4.59 32.01
CA ASN A 258 21.96 4.08 32.87
C ASN A 258 21.57 2.62 32.57
N THR A 259 21.94 2.05 31.41
CA THR A 259 21.72 0.62 31.14
C THR A 259 22.69 -0.28 31.86
N TYR A 260 23.81 0.24 32.39
CA TYR A 260 24.86 -0.53 33.10
C TYR A 260 24.88 -0.32 34.63
N ILE A 261 24.02 0.52 35.16
CA ILE A 261 23.86 0.79 36.59
C ILE A 261 22.65 0.07 37.15
#